data_0766122deb415fbf3bd51c1642bf8bcb
#
_entry.id   0766122deb415fbf3bd51c1642bf8bcb
#
_cell.length_a   1.000
_cell.length_b   1.000
_cell.length_c   1.000
_cell.angle_alpha   90.00
_cell.angle_beta   90.00
_cell.angle_gamma   90.00
#
_symmetry.space_group_name_H-M   'P 1'
#
loop_
_entity.id
_entity.type
_entity.pdbx_description
1 polymer ?
#
loop_
_entity_poly.entity_id
_entity_poly.type
_entity_poly.pdbx_seq_one_letter_code
_entity_poly.pdbx_strand_id
1 'polypeptide(L)'
;MSKTAERIMQGLREAAAHAKGKKVPGLRLHVPDKIDVTAIRRKTGLSQQAFSARIGVSAGTLRNWEQGRRTPEGPARVLLAMLARNPRLVEETLLGR
;
A
#
# COMPACT_ATOMS: atom_id res chain seq x y z
N MET A 1 15.51 -1.12 -21.28
CA MET A 1 14.44 -0.96 -20.27
C MET A 1 13.51 0.18 -20.67
N SER A 2 12.24 0.04 -20.34
CA SER A 2 11.29 1.10 -20.61
C SER A 2 11.50 2.28 -19.64
N LYS A 3 11.07 3.47 -20.05
CA LYS A 3 11.12 4.64 -19.17
C LYS A 3 10.30 4.42 -17.89
N THR A 4 9.23 3.65 -17.99
CA THR A 4 8.40 3.32 -16.82
C THR A 4 9.19 2.52 -15.79
N ALA A 5 9.93 1.49 -16.25
CA ALA A 5 10.76 0.69 -15.37
C ALA A 5 11.86 1.53 -14.73
N GLU A 6 12.46 2.44 -15.49
CA GLU A 6 13.48 3.33 -14.94
C GLU A 6 12.93 4.26 -13.87
N ARG A 7 11.71 4.77 -14.06
CA ARG A 7 11.05 5.62 -13.07
C ARG A 7 10.74 4.84 -11.79
N ILE A 8 10.30 3.59 -11.92
CA ILE A 8 10.03 2.75 -10.76
C ILE A 8 11.32 2.51 -9.98
N MET A 9 12.40 2.17 -10.67
CA MET A 9 13.68 1.94 -10.02
C MET A 9 14.20 3.20 -9.36
N GLN A 10 14.04 4.35 -10.00
CA GLN A 10 14.43 5.63 -9.43
C GLN A 10 13.64 5.91 -8.14
N GLY A 11 12.34 5.71 -8.17
CA GLY A 11 11.49 5.91 -7.00
C GLY A 11 11.87 5.01 -5.85
N LEU A 12 12.20 3.75 -6.13
CA LEU A 12 12.63 2.81 -5.10
C LEU A 12 13.95 3.23 -4.46
N ARG A 13 14.90 3.71 -5.26
CA ARG A 13 16.16 4.21 -4.72
C ARG A 13 15.98 5.43 -3.85
N GLU A 14 15.14 6.36 -4.27
CA GLU A 14 14.84 7.56 -3.50
C GLU A 14 14.15 7.21 -2.19
N ALA A 15 13.22 6.27 -2.21
CA ALA A 15 12.55 5.81 -1.01
C ALA A 15 13.53 5.17 -0.04
N ALA A 16 14.47 4.35 -0.56
CA ALA A 16 15.49 3.72 0.27
C ALA A 16 16.41 4.76 0.90
N ALA A 17 16.82 5.78 0.14
CA ALA A 17 17.66 6.86 0.66
C ALA A 17 16.92 7.63 1.76
N HIS A 18 15.64 7.90 1.56
CA HIS A 18 14.82 8.59 2.55
C HIS A 18 14.69 7.76 3.83
N ALA A 19 14.49 6.46 3.69
CA ALA A 19 14.36 5.56 4.84
C ALA A 19 15.64 5.50 5.66
N LYS A 20 16.79 5.80 5.07
CA LYS A 20 18.06 5.86 5.77
C LYS A 20 18.33 7.23 6.39
N GLY A 21 17.33 8.11 6.39
CA GLY A 21 17.44 9.42 6.98
C GLY A 21 18.03 10.51 6.09
N LYS A 22 18.31 10.19 4.84
CA LYS A 22 18.82 11.17 3.87
C LYS A 22 17.65 11.94 3.26
N LYS A 23 17.84 13.26 3.09
CA LYS A 23 16.87 14.07 2.37
C LYS A 23 17.04 13.85 0.88
N VAL A 24 15.92 13.57 0.23
CA VAL A 24 15.88 13.45 -1.23
C VAL A 24 15.07 14.61 -1.79
N PRO A 25 15.71 15.54 -2.51
CA PRO A 25 15.01 16.71 -3.03
C PRO A 25 13.84 16.30 -3.93
N GLY A 26 12.70 16.94 -3.73
CA GLY A 26 11.53 16.70 -4.55
C GLY A 26 10.70 15.48 -4.19
N LEU A 27 11.21 14.62 -3.30
CA LEU A 27 10.47 13.43 -2.89
C LEU A 27 9.67 13.74 -1.62
N ARG A 28 8.35 13.62 -1.74
CA ARG A 28 7.46 13.73 -0.59
C ARG A 28 6.51 12.56 -0.58
N LEU A 29 6.68 11.69 0.41
CA LEU A 29 5.75 10.60 0.66
C LEU A 29 4.75 11.07 1.71
N HIS A 30 3.50 11.11 1.29
CA HIS A 30 2.43 11.46 2.21
C HIS A 30 1.65 10.19 2.56
N VAL A 31 2.02 9.58 3.67
CA VAL A 31 1.34 8.40 4.19
C VAL A 31 0.64 8.80 5.47
N PRO A 32 -0.70 8.75 5.50
CA PRO A 32 -1.44 9.16 6.71
C PRO A 32 -1.07 8.31 7.92
N ASP A 33 -1.04 8.93 9.09
CA ASP A 33 -0.82 8.20 10.34
C ASP A 33 -1.96 7.25 10.64
N LYS A 34 -3.19 7.67 10.32
CA LYS A 34 -4.37 6.84 10.53
C LYS A 34 -4.92 6.41 9.19
N ILE A 35 -5.17 5.12 9.07
CA ILE A 35 -5.70 4.52 7.85
C ILE A 35 -6.99 3.81 8.20
N ASP A 36 -8.08 4.16 7.51
CA ASP A 36 -9.35 3.48 7.67
C ASP A 36 -9.38 2.26 6.74
N VAL A 37 -8.94 1.14 7.27
CA VAL A 37 -8.81 -0.09 6.50
C VAL A 37 -10.16 -0.58 5.99
N THR A 38 -11.21 -0.46 6.80
CA THR A 38 -12.56 -0.87 6.40
C THR A 38 -13.05 -0.05 5.22
N ALA A 39 -12.86 1.26 5.26
CA ALA A 39 -13.29 2.13 4.16
C ALA A 39 -12.53 1.80 2.88
N ILE A 40 -11.23 1.55 2.98
CA ILE A 40 -10.42 1.18 1.81
C ILE A 40 -10.92 -0.13 1.22
N ARG A 41 -11.14 -1.15 2.06
CA ARG A 41 -11.66 -2.42 1.59
C ARG A 41 -13.01 -2.25 0.88
N ARG A 42 -13.90 -1.47 1.47
CA ARG A 42 -15.22 -1.25 0.87
C ARG A 42 -15.14 -0.62 -0.50
N LYS A 43 -14.18 0.25 -0.73
CA LYS A 43 -13.96 0.83 -2.06
C LYS A 43 -13.58 -0.23 -3.09
N THR A 44 -12.90 -1.30 -2.68
CA THR A 44 -12.56 -2.39 -3.59
C THR A 44 -13.73 -3.30 -3.91
N GLY A 45 -14.79 -3.28 -3.11
CA GLY A 45 -15.91 -4.18 -3.26
C GLY A 45 -15.66 -5.61 -2.79
N LEU A 46 -14.50 -5.86 -2.16
CA LEU A 46 -14.11 -7.20 -1.76
C LEU A 46 -14.53 -7.49 -0.30
N SER A 47 -14.79 -8.77 -0.04
CA SER A 47 -15.01 -9.25 1.32
C SER A 47 -13.70 -9.17 2.10
N GLN A 48 -13.78 -9.34 3.44
CA GLN A 48 -12.58 -9.40 4.25
C GLN A 48 -11.64 -10.50 3.78
N GLN A 49 -12.18 -11.68 3.48
CA GLN A 49 -11.36 -12.81 3.06
C GLN A 49 -10.70 -12.56 1.72
N ALA A 50 -11.46 -12.05 0.75
CA ALA A 50 -10.91 -11.76 -0.57
C ALA A 50 -9.89 -10.64 -0.53
N PHE A 51 -10.16 -9.60 0.25
CA PHE A 51 -9.24 -8.47 0.35
C PHE A 51 -7.93 -8.87 1.03
N SER A 52 -8.02 -9.63 2.13
CA SER A 52 -6.80 -10.09 2.82
C SER A 52 -5.93 -10.93 1.90
N ALA A 53 -6.54 -11.84 1.14
CA ALA A 53 -5.80 -12.64 0.17
C ALA A 53 -5.16 -11.75 -0.90
N ARG A 54 -5.88 -10.72 -1.35
CA ARG A 54 -5.41 -9.82 -2.40
C ARG A 54 -4.17 -9.04 -1.98
N ILE A 55 -4.10 -8.62 -0.71
CA ILE A 55 -2.96 -7.84 -0.23
C ILE A 55 -1.92 -8.68 0.52
N GLY A 56 -2.14 -9.99 0.62
CA GLY A 56 -1.14 -10.90 1.18
C GLY A 56 -1.08 -10.96 2.70
N VAL A 57 -2.18 -10.69 3.38
CA VAL A 57 -2.24 -10.84 4.84
C VAL A 57 -3.31 -11.85 5.22
N SER A 58 -3.26 -12.36 6.45
CA SER A 58 -4.30 -13.27 6.92
C SER A 58 -5.60 -12.50 7.18
N ALA A 59 -6.73 -13.20 7.07
CA ALA A 59 -8.02 -12.61 7.40
C ALA A 59 -8.06 -12.14 8.84
N GLY A 60 -7.38 -12.84 9.75
CA GLY A 60 -7.29 -12.44 11.14
C GLY A 60 -6.56 -11.11 11.33
N THR A 61 -5.46 -10.92 10.60
CA THR A 61 -4.73 -9.65 10.62
C THR A 61 -5.63 -8.53 10.13
N LEU A 62 -6.32 -8.74 9.02
CA LEU A 62 -7.22 -7.73 8.49
C LEU A 62 -8.32 -7.38 9.48
N ARG A 63 -8.93 -8.38 10.11
CA ARG A 63 -9.97 -8.13 11.12
C ARG A 63 -9.43 -7.30 12.29
N ASN A 64 -8.22 -7.59 12.73
CA ASN A 64 -7.59 -6.83 13.81
C ASN A 64 -7.42 -5.36 13.42
N TRP A 65 -7.01 -5.11 12.18
CA TRP A 65 -6.90 -3.74 11.68
C TRP A 65 -8.26 -3.04 11.62
N GLU A 66 -9.29 -3.75 11.13
CA GLU A 66 -10.62 -3.14 10.98
C GLU A 66 -11.27 -2.89 12.32
N GLN A 67 -10.97 -3.72 13.32
CA GLN A 67 -11.51 -3.55 14.67
C GLN A 67 -10.67 -2.63 15.56
N GLY A 68 -9.56 -2.11 15.05
CA GLY A 68 -8.70 -1.21 15.80
C GLY A 68 -7.82 -1.87 16.84
N ARG A 69 -7.73 -3.19 16.84
CA ARG A 69 -6.86 -3.92 17.77
C ARG A 69 -5.39 -3.80 17.40
N ARG A 70 -5.11 -3.69 16.13
CA ARG A 70 -3.78 -3.47 15.58
C ARG A 70 -3.85 -2.45 14.47
N THR A 71 -2.74 -1.79 14.25
CA THR A 71 -2.61 -0.76 13.22
C THR A 71 -1.68 -1.28 12.12
N PRO A 72 -2.02 -1.09 10.84
CA PRO A 72 -1.07 -1.44 9.79
C PRO A 72 0.21 -0.63 9.94
N GLU A 73 1.34 -1.28 9.77
CA GLU A 73 2.64 -0.64 9.91
C GLU A 73 3.53 -0.96 8.72
N GLY A 74 4.54 -0.12 8.51
CA GLY A 74 5.52 -0.34 7.48
C GLY A 74 4.91 -0.45 6.08
N PRO A 75 5.33 -1.47 5.31
CA PRO A 75 4.85 -1.62 3.93
C PRO A 75 3.33 -1.76 3.81
N ALA A 76 2.67 -2.37 4.80
CA ALA A 76 1.22 -2.52 4.78
C ALA A 76 0.53 -1.16 4.78
N ARG A 77 1.04 -0.22 5.59
CA ARG A 77 0.47 1.13 5.65
C ARG A 77 0.64 1.85 4.32
N VAL A 78 1.78 1.72 3.69
CA VAL A 78 2.04 2.33 2.38
C VAL A 78 1.11 1.74 1.33
N LEU A 79 0.98 0.41 1.28
CA LEU A 79 0.09 -0.26 0.34
C LEU A 79 -1.35 0.21 0.51
N LEU A 80 -1.82 0.26 1.75
CA LEU A 80 -3.19 0.69 2.02
C LEU A 80 -3.42 2.15 1.63
N ALA A 81 -2.43 3.01 1.85
CA ALA A 81 -2.51 4.40 1.41
C ALA A 81 -2.63 4.50 -0.11
N MET A 82 -1.89 3.66 -0.85
CA MET A 82 -2.01 3.60 -2.30
C MET A 82 -3.39 3.10 -2.74
N LEU A 83 -3.90 2.08 -2.07
CA LEU A 83 -5.23 1.54 -2.38
C LEU A 83 -6.35 2.52 -2.08
N ALA A 84 -6.14 3.40 -1.09
CA ALA A 84 -7.11 4.45 -0.81
C ALA A 84 -7.29 5.39 -2.01
N ARG A 85 -6.22 5.59 -2.77
CA ARG A 85 -6.26 6.44 -3.97
C ARG A 85 -6.67 5.67 -5.22
N ASN A 86 -6.23 4.41 -5.32
CA ASN A 86 -6.58 3.56 -6.46
C ASN A 86 -6.97 2.17 -5.97
N PRO A 87 -8.26 1.94 -5.74
CA PRO A 87 -8.73 0.63 -5.22
C PRO A 87 -8.41 -0.55 -6.13
N ARG A 88 -8.07 -0.31 -7.38
CA ARG A 88 -7.75 -1.36 -8.35
C ARG A 88 -6.25 -1.54 -8.56
N LEU A 89 -5.43 -0.92 -7.72
CA LEU A 89 -3.99 -0.88 -7.90
C LEU A 89 -3.38 -2.28 -8.04
N VAL A 90 -3.77 -3.21 -7.17
CA VAL A 90 -3.20 -4.56 -7.17
C VAL A 90 -3.55 -5.29 -8.46
N GLU A 91 -4.82 -5.23 -8.87
CA GLU A 91 -5.25 -5.88 -10.10
C GLU A 91 -4.56 -5.26 -11.31
N GLU A 92 -4.50 -3.95 -11.37
CA GLU A 92 -3.90 -3.25 -12.51
C GLU A 92 -2.42 -3.53 -12.64
N THR A 93 -1.75 -3.77 -11.52
CA THR A 93 -0.31 -3.97 -11.50
C THR A 93 0.10 -5.43 -11.60
N LEU A 94 -0.61 -6.31 -10.89
CA LEU A 94 -0.18 -7.69 -10.69
C LEU A 94 -1.04 -8.74 -11.35
N LEU A 95 -2.22 -8.39 -11.88
CA LEU A 95 -3.00 -9.35 -12.62
C LEU A 95 -2.22 -9.71 -13.88
N GLY A 96 -1.84 -10.97 -13.95
CA GLY A 96 -1.04 -11.49 -15.03
C GLY A 96 -1.81 -11.51 -16.33
N ARG A 97 -1.08 -11.25 -17.37
CA ARG A 97 -1.59 -11.32 -18.72
C ARG A 97 -0.56 -12.00 -19.57
#